data_90823b361398c27d833dbcde92f0b6e4
#
_entry.id   90823b361398c27d833dbcde92f0b6e4
#
_cell.length_a   1.000
_cell.length_b   1.000
_cell.length_c   1.000
_cell.angle_alpha   90.00
_cell.angle_beta   90.00
_cell.angle_gamma   90.00
#
_symmetry.space_group_name_H-M   'P 1'
#
loop_
_entity.id
_entity.type
_entity.pdbx_description
1 polymer ?
#
loop_
_entity_poly.entity_id
_entity_poly.type
_entity_poly.pdbx_seq_one_letter_code
_entity_poly.pdbx_strand_id
1 'polypeptide(L)'
;PKPQTIAKNATRREKARKKANKGPRIIVGGLDDALIKMSRCCNPIPGDQIIGYITRGRGVTVHKKDCPNAQNLLNDTEDRLIDVRWDLGIVDEVLGEGDYLAKIRVETTDRKGMLNAVTSVIANQGINIHSASAKTTKQKTGVLDFSIEVRDSSMLDSLLRALSRLIGVTKAYRVDNPAGK
;
A
#
# COMPACT_ATOMS: atom_id res chain seq x y z
N PRO A 1 3.17 -45.36 15.28
CA PRO A 1 3.20 -43.89 15.16
C PRO A 1 2.36 -43.29 16.28
N LYS A 2 3.02 -42.50 17.13
CA LYS A 2 2.40 -41.93 18.33
C LYS A 2 1.37 -40.87 17.98
N PRO A 3 0.17 -40.82 18.62
CA PRO A 3 -0.93 -39.88 18.28
C PRO A 3 -0.58 -38.37 18.45
N GLN A 4 0.48 -38.07 19.20
CA GLN A 4 0.92 -36.68 19.48
C GLN A 4 1.54 -35.95 18.29
N THR A 5 1.97 -36.64 17.25
CA THR A 5 2.63 -36.02 16.08
C THR A 5 1.60 -35.46 15.09
N ILE A 6 0.41 -36.03 15.05
CA ILE A 6 -0.68 -35.60 14.13
C ILE A 6 -1.33 -34.31 14.64
N ALA A 7 -1.54 -34.16 15.95
CA ALA A 7 -2.13 -32.96 16.54
C ALA A 7 -1.23 -31.73 16.42
N LYS A 8 0.10 -31.86 16.53
CA LYS A 8 1.05 -30.74 16.37
C LYS A 8 1.12 -30.24 14.94
N ASN A 9 0.92 -31.11 13.94
CA ASN A 9 0.93 -30.71 12.53
C ASN A 9 -0.37 -30.05 12.10
N ALA A 10 -1.51 -30.42 12.68
CA ALA A 10 -2.80 -29.77 12.43
C ALA A 10 -2.82 -28.31 12.96
N THR A 11 -2.35 -28.10 14.18
CA THR A 11 -2.26 -26.76 14.79
C THR A 11 -1.24 -25.86 14.08
N ARG A 12 -0.15 -26.42 13.55
CA ARG A 12 0.84 -25.69 12.76
C ARG A 12 0.29 -25.29 11.38
N ARG A 13 -0.50 -26.16 10.74
CA ARG A 13 -1.19 -25.88 9.48
C ARG A 13 -2.32 -24.88 9.68
N GLU A 14 -3.07 -24.93 10.77
CA GLU A 14 -4.10 -23.95 11.11
C GLU A 14 -3.51 -22.59 11.45
N LYS A 15 -2.40 -22.52 12.20
CA LYS A 15 -1.66 -21.28 12.45
C LYS A 15 -1.02 -20.71 11.17
N ALA A 16 -0.55 -21.56 10.25
CA ALA A 16 -0.05 -21.14 8.95
C ALA A 16 -1.18 -20.63 8.04
N ARG A 17 -2.36 -21.26 8.06
CA ARG A 17 -3.56 -20.78 7.34
C ARG A 17 -4.07 -19.45 7.92
N LYS A 18 -4.09 -19.27 9.24
CA LYS A 18 -4.45 -18.00 9.88
C LYS A 18 -3.42 -16.89 9.61
N LYS A 19 -2.14 -17.23 9.40
CA LYS A 19 -1.10 -16.27 9.02
C LYS A 19 -1.11 -15.92 7.53
N ALA A 20 -1.58 -16.82 6.67
CA ALA A 20 -1.75 -16.60 5.23
C ALA A 20 -2.98 -15.73 4.89
N ASN A 21 -3.91 -15.56 5.82
CA ASN A 21 -5.17 -14.80 5.61
C ASN A 21 -5.12 -13.38 6.20
N LYS A 22 -3.94 -12.84 6.52
CA LYS A 22 -3.73 -11.47 7.00
C LYS A 22 -3.49 -10.46 5.85
N GLY A 23 -3.94 -10.78 4.65
CA GLY A 23 -3.92 -9.86 3.52
C GLY A 23 -5.20 -9.01 3.45
N PRO A 24 -5.18 -7.93 2.66
CA PRO A 24 -6.36 -7.14 2.40
C PRO A 24 -7.45 -8.04 1.83
N ARG A 25 -8.64 -7.96 2.41
CA ARG A 25 -9.79 -8.65 1.84
C ARG A 25 -10.23 -7.91 0.58
N ILE A 26 -10.08 -8.58 -0.53
CA ILE A 26 -10.56 -8.11 -1.82
C ILE A 26 -11.57 -9.13 -2.32
N ILE A 27 -12.72 -8.64 -2.72
CA ILE A 27 -13.72 -9.44 -3.40
C ILE A 27 -13.40 -9.40 -4.88
N VAL A 28 -13.25 -10.59 -5.47
CA VAL A 28 -13.01 -10.75 -6.90
C VAL A 28 -14.29 -11.29 -7.53
N GLY A 29 -14.81 -10.58 -8.54
CA GLY A 29 -16.04 -11.01 -9.22
C GLY A 29 -15.87 -12.38 -9.88
N GLY A 30 -16.62 -13.40 -9.40
CA GLY A 30 -16.69 -14.73 -10.04
C GLY A 30 -15.53 -15.68 -9.78
N LEU A 31 -14.62 -15.40 -8.85
CA LEU A 31 -13.51 -16.30 -8.48
C LEU A 31 -13.37 -16.42 -6.96
N ASP A 32 -13.86 -17.51 -6.41
CA ASP A 32 -13.90 -17.72 -4.94
C ASP A 32 -12.55 -18.10 -4.29
N ASP A 33 -11.58 -18.62 -5.06
CA ASP A 33 -10.29 -19.13 -4.56
C ASP A 33 -9.07 -18.53 -5.31
N ALA A 34 -9.17 -17.30 -5.79
CA ALA A 34 -8.04 -16.66 -6.46
C ALA A 34 -6.95 -16.21 -5.48
N LEU A 35 -5.69 -16.51 -5.81
CA LEU A 35 -4.55 -15.92 -5.09
C LEU A 35 -4.43 -14.44 -5.44
N ILE A 36 -4.73 -13.58 -4.49
CA ILE A 36 -4.68 -12.13 -4.67
C ILE A 36 -3.29 -11.62 -4.32
N LYS A 37 -2.71 -10.84 -5.22
CA LYS A 37 -1.43 -10.18 -5.05
C LYS A 37 -1.55 -8.69 -5.32
N MET A 38 -1.11 -7.87 -4.39
CA MET A 38 -0.97 -6.42 -4.61
C MET A 38 0.19 -6.13 -5.54
N SER A 39 -0.02 -5.26 -6.52
CA SER A 39 1.04 -4.85 -7.43
C SER A 39 2.05 -3.96 -6.71
N ARG A 40 3.33 -4.18 -7.00
CA ARG A 40 4.42 -3.39 -6.40
C ARG A 40 4.63 -2.03 -7.07
N CYS A 41 4.06 -1.83 -8.26
CA CYS A 41 4.23 -0.59 -9.01
C CYS A 41 3.39 0.56 -8.46
N CYS A 42 2.22 0.26 -7.89
CA CYS A 42 1.30 1.28 -7.36
C CYS A 42 0.90 1.05 -5.90
N ASN A 43 1.22 -0.13 -5.31
CA ASN A 43 0.92 -0.48 -3.92
C ASN A 43 -0.49 -0.02 -3.51
N PRO A 44 -1.57 -0.59 -4.07
CA PRO A 44 -2.92 -0.15 -3.74
C PRO A 44 -3.20 -0.34 -2.25
N ILE A 45 -3.90 0.61 -1.66
CA ILE A 45 -4.31 0.62 -0.25
C ILE A 45 -5.84 0.69 -0.17
N PRO A 46 -6.48 0.27 0.94
CA PRO A 46 -7.92 0.37 1.11
C PRO A 46 -8.43 1.79 0.84
N GLY A 47 -9.51 1.90 0.06
CA GLY A 47 -10.05 3.18 -0.40
C GLY A 47 -9.56 3.62 -1.77
N ASP A 48 -8.46 3.07 -2.31
CA ASP A 48 -8.09 3.31 -3.71
C ASP A 48 -9.10 2.64 -4.66
N GLN A 49 -9.33 3.26 -5.82
CA GLN A 49 -10.02 2.59 -6.91
C GLN A 49 -9.08 1.54 -7.51
N ILE A 50 -9.53 0.29 -7.54
CA ILE A 50 -8.70 -0.84 -7.94
C ILE A 50 -9.27 -1.59 -9.14
N ILE A 51 -8.39 -2.31 -9.84
CA ILE A 51 -8.69 -3.22 -10.93
C ILE A 51 -7.83 -4.48 -10.79
N GLY A 52 -8.41 -5.64 -11.08
CA GLY A 52 -7.71 -6.91 -11.08
C GLY A 52 -7.26 -7.33 -12.47
N TYR A 53 -6.13 -7.99 -12.53
CA TYR A 53 -5.60 -8.61 -13.73
C TYR A 53 -5.30 -10.09 -13.49
N ILE A 54 -5.93 -10.98 -14.27
CA ILE A 54 -5.77 -12.43 -14.15
C ILE A 54 -4.41 -12.82 -14.73
N THR A 55 -3.55 -13.39 -13.90
CA THR A 55 -2.24 -13.90 -14.29
C THR A 55 -2.34 -15.31 -14.87
N ARG A 56 -1.35 -15.72 -15.67
CA ARG A 56 -1.32 -17.07 -16.30
C ARG A 56 -1.30 -18.24 -15.31
N GLY A 57 -1.04 -17.99 -14.02
CA GLY A 57 -0.94 -18.98 -12.95
C GLY A 57 -2.11 -19.02 -11.97
N ARG A 58 -3.33 -18.65 -12.37
CA ARG A 58 -4.55 -18.61 -11.53
C ARG A 58 -4.55 -17.59 -10.38
N GLY A 59 -3.70 -16.58 -10.44
CA GLY A 59 -3.69 -15.48 -9.48
C GLY A 59 -4.29 -14.21 -10.09
N VAL A 60 -4.72 -13.29 -9.22
CA VAL A 60 -5.15 -11.95 -9.59
C VAL A 60 -4.16 -10.95 -9.02
N THR A 61 -3.57 -10.14 -9.88
CA THR A 61 -2.77 -9.00 -9.46
C THR A 61 -3.65 -7.76 -9.45
N VAL A 62 -3.68 -7.07 -8.32
CA VAL A 62 -4.52 -5.89 -8.10
C VAL A 62 -3.68 -4.64 -8.26
N HIS A 63 -4.15 -3.73 -9.10
CA HIS A 63 -3.58 -2.42 -9.36
C HIS A 63 -4.56 -1.31 -8.99
N LYS A 64 -4.05 -0.10 -8.79
CA LYS A 64 -4.86 1.12 -8.83
C LYS A 64 -5.36 1.33 -10.27
N LYS A 65 -6.58 1.84 -10.45
CA LYS A 65 -7.12 2.14 -11.79
C LYS A 65 -6.31 3.17 -12.55
N ASP A 66 -5.73 4.14 -11.86
CA ASP A 66 -4.90 5.21 -12.43
C ASP A 66 -3.42 4.81 -12.61
N CYS A 67 -3.06 3.58 -12.31
CA CYS A 67 -1.70 3.08 -12.49
C CYS A 67 -1.33 2.98 -13.99
N PRO A 68 -0.24 3.62 -14.45
CA PRO A 68 0.18 3.54 -15.85
C PRO A 68 0.39 2.10 -16.35
N ASN A 69 0.91 1.22 -15.49
CA ASN A 69 1.09 -0.19 -15.86
C ASN A 69 -0.26 -0.92 -16.01
N ALA A 70 -1.26 -0.57 -15.21
CA ALA A 70 -2.60 -1.12 -15.37
C ALA A 70 -3.24 -0.62 -16.68
N GLN A 71 -3.08 0.65 -17.01
CA GLN A 71 -3.59 1.23 -18.26
C GLN A 71 -2.95 0.58 -19.50
N ASN A 72 -1.65 0.26 -19.45
CA ASN A 72 -1.01 -0.48 -20.53
C ASN A 72 -1.56 -1.91 -20.66
N LEU A 73 -1.88 -2.58 -19.54
CA LEU A 73 -2.50 -3.89 -19.55
C LEU A 73 -3.94 -3.86 -20.10
N LEU A 74 -4.67 -2.76 -19.90
CA LEU A 74 -5.99 -2.51 -20.49
C LEU A 74 -5.95 -2.52 -22.02
N ASN A 75 -4.88 -1.96 -22.61
CA ASN A 75 -4.72 -1.88 -24.06
C ASN A 75 -4.31 -3.21 -24.71
N ASP A 76 -3.64 -4.10 -23.96
CA ASP A 76 -3.07 -5.33 -24.52
C ASP A 76 -3.96 -6.56 -24.37
N THR A 77 -4.83 -6.62 -23.36
CA THR A 77 -5.58 -7.85 -23.05
C THR A 77 -6.83 -7.57 -22.21
N GLU A 78 -7.90 -7.06 -22.84
CA GLU A 78 -9.20 -6.84 -22.17
C GLU A 78 -9.78 -8.11 -21.52
N ASP A 79 -9.55 -9.28 -22.13
CA ASP A 79 -10.07 -10.57 -21.67
C ASP A 79 -9.52 -11.05 -20.31
N ARG A 80 -8.52 -10.36 -19.74
CA ARG A 80 -7.90 -10.73 -18.46
C ARG A 80 -8.20 -9.77 -17.33
N LEU A 81 -8.98 -8.75 -17.61
CA LEU A 81 -9.41 -7.82 -16.60
C LEU A 81 -10.56 -8.41 -15.80
N ILE A 82 -10.51 -8.21 -14.51
CA ILE A 82 -11.56 -8.63 -13.60
C ILE A 82 -11.90 -7.51 -12.64
N ASP A 83 -13.19 -7.33 -12.41
CA ASP A 83 -13.63 -6.36 -11.42
C ASP A 83 -13.28 -6.84 -10.01
N VAL A 84 -12.65 -5.98 -9.26
CA VAL A 84 -12.25 -6.22 -7.89
C VAL A 84 -12.63 -5.04 -7.02
N ARG A 85 -13.01 -5.31 -5.79
CA ARG A 85 -13.37 -4.28 -4.81
C ARG A 85 -12.84 -4.63 -3.43
N TRP A 86 -12.60 -3.61 -2.64
CA TRP A 86 -12.28 -3.79 -1.23
C TRP A 86 -13.49 -4.35 -0.49
N ASP A 87 -13.26 -5.34 0.34
CA ASP A 87 -14.26 -5.82 1.29
C ASP A 87 -14.25 -4.91 2.52
N LEU A 88 -15.10 -3.91 2.50
CA LEU A 88 -15.23 -2.93 3.59
C LEU A 88 -16.15 -3.43 4.73
N GLY A 89 -16.77 -4.61 4.59
CA GLY A 89 -17.76 -5.13 5.56
C GLY A 89 -17.18 -5.62 6.88
N ILE A 90 -15.86 -5.70 7.03
CA ILE A 90 -15.18 -6.21 8.23
C ILE A 90 -14.09 -5.23 8.70
N VAL A 91 -14.27 -3.95 8.40
CA VAL A 91 -13.24 -2.92 8.65
C VAL A 91 -12.99 -2.67 10.14
N ASP A 92 -13.97 -2.93 11.02
CA ASP A 92 -13.85 -2.53 12.43
C ASP A 92 -13.22 -3.54 13.38
N GLU A 93 -13.14 -4.84 13.05
CA GLU A 93 -12.59 -5.82 14.00
C GLU A 93 -11.39 -6.64 13.50
N VAL A 94 -11.11 -6.68 12.20
CA VAL A 94 -10.09 -7.55 11.62
C VAL A 94 -9.00 -6.80 10.84
N LEU A 95 -9.14 -5.50 10.57
CA LEU A 95 -8.01 -4.64 10.25
C LEU A 95 -7.22 -4.29 11.52
N GLY A 96 -7.07 -5.28 12.39
CA GLY A 96 -6.02 -5.27 13.37
C GLY A 96 -4.70 -5.22 12.62
N GLU A 97 -4.01 -4.10 12.70
CA GLU A 97 -2.57 -3.98 12.47
C GLU A 97 -2.05 -4.50 11.11
N GLY A 98 -2.79 -4.30 10.03
CA GLY A 98 -2.29 -4.50 8.69
C GLY A 98 -1.95 -3.15 8.07
N ASP A 99 -0.82 -2.58 8.47
CA ASP A 99 -0.37 -1.33 7.90
C ASP A 99 0.06 -1.55 6.45
N TYR A 100 -0.57 -0.80 5.54
CA TYR A 100 -0.20 -0.80 4.14
C TYR A 100 0.92 0.19 3.91
N LEU A 101 1.93 -0.23 3.15
CA LEU A 101 3.04 0.66 2.82
C LEU A 101 2.65 1.62 1.70
N ALA A 102 2.63 2.91 2.01
CA ALA A 102 2.52 3.98 1.03
C ALA A 102 3.84 4.74 0.92
N LYS A 103 4.21 5.13 -0.30
CA LYS A 103 5.36 5.99 -0.54
C LYS A 103 4.88 7.41 -0.76
N ILE A 104 5.47 8.35 -0.04
CA ILE A 104 5.19 9.77 -0.21
C ILE A 104 6.47 10.53 -0.49
N ARG A 105 6.35 11.61 -1.24
CA ARG A 105 7.41 12.59 -1.47
C ARG A 105 6.96 13.95 -0.97
N VAL A 106 7.85 14.60 -0.23
CA VAL A 106 7.67 15.95 0.26
C VAL A 106 8.80 16.81 -0.30
N GLU A 107 8.43 17.78 -1.13
CA GLU A 107 9.34 18.78 -1.66
C GLU A 107 9.32 20.00 -0.76
N THR A 108 10.48 20.48 -0.37
CA THR A 108 10.61 21.58 0.61
C THR A 108 11.62 22.61 0.12
N THR A 109 11.53 23.82 0.62
CA THR A 109 12.67 24.74 0.58
C THR A 109 13.79 24.18 1.45
N ASP A 110 15.06 24.36 1.01
CA ASP A 110 16.23 23.91 1.78
C ASP A 110 16.42 24.80 3.02
N ARG A 111 15.76 24.41 4.11
CA ARG A 111 15.83 25.08 5.42
C ARG A 111 16.21 24.09 6.50
N LYS A 112 17.02 24.53 7.44
CA LYS A 112 17.35 23.74 8.64
C LYS A 112 16.07 23.34 9.38
N GLY A 113 16.00 22.08 9.81
CA GLY A 113 14.88 21.56 10.60
C GLY A 113 13.68 21.05 9.78
N MET A 114 13.69 21.14 8.45
CA MET A 114 12.56 20.67 7.63
C MET A 114 12.28 19.16 7.80
N LEU A 115 13.33 18.34 7.85
CA LEU A 115 13.17 16.92 8.10
C LEU A 115 12.48 16.65 9.45
N ASN A 116 12.92 17.36 10.50
CA ASN A 116 12.31 17.25 11.84
C ASN A 116 10.84 17.71 11.82
N ALA A 117 10.52 18.81 11.16
CA ALA A 117 9.14 19.30 11.07
C ALA A 117 8.22 18.30 10.37
N VAL A 118 8.66 17.73 9.24
CA VAL A 118 7.90 16.73 8.47
C VAL A 118 7.72 15.44 9.28
N THR A 119 8.78 14.92 9.88
CA THR A 119 8.70 13.67 10.69
C THR A 119 7.84 13.86 11.93
N SER A 120 7.85 15.04 12.56
CA SER A 120 6.98 15.36 13.69
C SER A 120 5.49 15.32 13.30
N VAL A 121 5.12 15.84 12.11
CA VAL A 121 3.73 15.77 11.62
C VAL A 121 3.31 14.33 11.39
N ILE A 122 4.19 13.51 10.79
CA ILE A 122 3.91 12.08 10.56
C ILE A 122 3.69 11.36 11.91
N ALA A 123 4.60 11.57 12.86
CA ALA A 123 4.53 10.98 14.19
C ALA A 123 3.29 11.41 14.99
N ASN A 124 2.91 12.70 14.92
CA ASN A 124 1.73 13.24 15.61
C ASN A 124 0.41 12.65 15.08
N GLN A 125 0.39 12.11 13.87
CA GLN A 125 -0.75 11.37 13.33
C GLN A 125 -0.72 9.87 13.66
N GLY A 126 0.23 9.43 14.47
CA GLY A 126 0.38 8.02 14.86
C GLY A 126 0.84 7.12 13.71
N ILE A 127 1.45 7.70 12.67
CA ILE A 127 1.91 6.98 11.49
C ILE A 127 3.35 6.53 11.68
N ASN A 128 3.61 5.25 11.46
CA ASN A 128 4.94 4.69 11.52
C ASN A 128 5.71 4.94 10.21
N ILE A 129 7.00 5.28 10.33
CA ILE A 129 7.91 5.46 9.19
C ILE A 129 8.75 4.19 9.03
N HIS A 130 8.53 3.46 7.94
CA HIS A 130 9.31 2.28 7.60
C HIS A 130 10.70 2.65 7.04
N SER A 131 10.77 3.67 6.21
CA SER A 131 12.03 4.19 5.69
C SER A 131 11.92 5.68 5.35
N ALA A 132 13.03 6.39 5.42
CA ALA A 132 13.14 7.79 5.06
C ALA A 132 14.42 8.04 4.28
N SER A 133 14.36 8.94 3.31
CA SER A 133 15.51 9.43 2.53
C SER A 133 15.37 10.93 2.35
N ALA A 134 16.45 11.66 2.55
CA ALA A 134 16.52 13.10 2.38
C ALA A 134 17.63 13.45 1.40
N LYS A 135 17.33 14.28 0.42
CA LYS A 135 18.29 14.77 -0.58
C LYS A 135 18.06 16.26 -0.81
N THR A 136 19.15 17.00 -0.98
CA THR A 136 19.08 18.37 -1.43
C THR A 136 19.47 18.44 -2.90
N THR A 137 18.66 19.11 -3.71
CA THR A 137 18.93 19.31 -5.13
C THR A 137 19.88 20.46 -5.37
N LYS A 138 20.48 20.53 -6.57
CA LYS A 138 21.33 21.67 -6.98
C LYS A 138 20.60 23.02 -6.92
N GLN A 139 19.27 23.01 -6.97
CA GLN A 139 18.40 24.19 -6.93
C GLN A 139 18.01 24.60 -5.50
N LYS A 140 18.69 24.05 -4.47
CA LYS A 140 18.40 24.30 -3.05
C LYS A 140 16.96 23.91 -2.66
N THR A 141 16.45 22.84 -3.25
CA THR A 141 15.17 22.23 -2.89
C THR A 141 15.45 20.94 -2.13
N GLY A 142 14.86 20.79 -0.97
CA GLY A 142 14.88 19.53 -0.22
C GLY A 142 13.84 18.56 -0.81
N VAL A 143 14.25 17.32 -1.04
CA VAL A 143 13.35 16.23 -1.43
C VAL A 143 13.42 15.17 -0.35
N LEU A 144 12.30 14.93 0.31
CA LEU A 144 12.15 13.95 1.37
C LEU A 144 11.23 12.84 0.89
N ASP A 145 11.76 11.62 0.79
CA ASP A 145 11.01 10.42 0.42
C ASP A 145 10.80 9.56 1.67
N PHE A 146 9.55 9.19 1.91
CA PHE A 146 9.18 8.31 3.02
C PHE A 146 8.41 7.10 2.51
N SER A 147 8.66 5.95 3.14
CA SER A 147 7.76 4.80 3.12
C SER A 147 7.09 4.74 4.48
N ILE A 148 5.78 4.88 4.52
CA ILE A 148 4.97 4.99 5.73
C ILE A 148 3.92 3.90 5.78
N GLU A 149 3.50 3.56 6.99
CA GLU A 149 2.45 2.59 7.25
C GLU A 149 1.12 3.32 7.45
N VAL A 150 0.14 3.03 6.60
CA VAL A 150 -1.20 3.63 6.65
C VAL A 150 -2.28 2.57 6.58
N ARG A 151 -3.42 2.82 7.20
CA ARG A 151 -4.56 1.90 7.20
C ARG A 151 -5.38 1.99 5.90
N ASP A 152 -5.55 3.19 5.39
CA ASP A 152 -6.39 3.49 4.23
C ASP A 152 -5.97 4.78 3.51
N SER A 153 -6.62 5.06 2.38
CA SER A 153 -6.39 6.27 1.60
C SER A 153 -6.80 7.55 2.33
N SER A 154 -7.80 7.52 3.19
CA SER A 154 -8.28 8.72 3.91
C SER A 154 -7.25 9.19 4.94
N MET A 155 -6.59 8.25 5.62
CA MET A 155 -5.47 8.54 6.52
C MET A 155 -4.29 9.16 5.75
N LEU A 156 -3.95 8.59 4.59
CA LEU A 156 -2.91 9.13 3.72
C LEU A 156 -3.23 10.54 3.24
N ASP A 157 -4.46 10.78 2.77
CA ASP A 157 -4.90 12.10 2.30
C ASP A 157 -4.88 13.14 3.43
N SER A 158 -5.27 12.74 4.64
CA SER A 158 -5.19 13.60 5.83
C SER A 158 -3.76 14.02 6.14
N LEU A 159 -2.82 13.06 6.08
CA LEU A 159 -1.40 13.33 6.24
C LEU A 159 -0.87 14.28 5.16
N LEU A 160 -1.17 14.02 3.89
CA LEU A 160 -0.69 14.86 2.77
C LEU A 160 -1.20 16.29 2.90
N ARG A 161 -2.46 16.48 3.31
CA ARG A 161 -3.01 17.82 3.61
C ARG A 161 -2.29 18.51 4.78
N ALA A 162 -1.99 17.76 5.84
CA ALA A 162 -1.26 18.31 6.99
C ALA A 162 0.17 18.73 6.62
N LEU A 163 0.87 17.90 5.85
CA LEU A 163 2.22 18.19 5.34
C LEU A 163 2.23 19.40 4.42
N SER A 164 1.24 19.54 3.54
CA SER A 164 1.13 20.68 2.61
C SER A 164 0.89 22.02 3.30
N ARG A 165 0.44 22.02 4.57
CA ARG A 165 0.25 23.24 5.38
C ARG A 165 1.51 23.67 6.12
N LEU A 166 2.55 22.85 6.15
CA LEU A 166 3.82 23.22 6.80
C LEU A 166 4.53 24.33 6.03
N ILE A 167 4.98 25.35 6.77
CA ILE A 167 5.78 26.43 6.19
C ILE A 167 7.10 25.87 5.67
N GLY A 168 7.35 26.04 4.38
CA GLY A 168 8.54 25.54 3.70
C GLY A 168 8.30 24.24 2.91
N VAL A 169 7.15 23.61 3.02
CA VAL A 169 6.72 22.54 2.11
C VAL A 169 6.12 23.17 0.86
N THR A 170 6.63 22.80 -0.30
CA THR A 170 6.15 23.25 -1.61
C THR A 170 5.18 22.25 -2.22
N LYS A 171 5.41 20.94 -2.02
CA LYS A 171 4.53 19.87 -2.48
C LYS A 171 4.62 18.68 -1.52
N ALA A 172 3.50 18.00 -1.32
CA ALA A 172 3.44 16.71 -0.67
C ALA A 172 2.48 15.81 -1.45
N TYR A 173 2.95 14.64 -1.89
CA TYR A 173 2.16 13.75 -2.73
C TYR A 173 2.61 12.29 -2.59
N ARG A 174 1.68 11.38 -2.92
CA ARG A 174 1.96 9.95 -3.02
C ARG A 174 2.79 9.66 -4.26
N VAL A 175 3.78 8.79 -4.13
CA VAL A 175 4.63 8.35 -5.24
C VAL A 175 4.27 6.91 -5.59
N ASP A 176 3.78 6.72 -6.79
CA ASP A 176 3.69 5.39 -7.39
C ASP A 176 5.05 5.03 -8.02
N ASN A 177 5.40 3.76 -8.04
CA ASN A 177 6.66 3.28 -8.59
C ASN A 177 6.40 2.67 -9.98
N PRO A 178 6.25 3.47 -11.06
CA PRO A 178 5.85 2.97 -12.37
C PRO A 178 6.88 2.04 -13.00
N ALA A 179 8.13 2.09 -12.54
CA ALA A 179 9.19 1.20 -12.98
C ALA A 179 9.36 0.07 -11.95
N GLY A 180 8.54 -0.96 -12.06
CA GLY A 180 8.88 -2.27 -11.50
C GLY A 180 10.06 -2.84 -12.29
N LYS A 181 11.27 -2.49 -11.90
CA LYS A 181 12.48 -3.25 -12.21
C LYS A 181 12.82 -4.11 -11.03
#